data_d32f3dc14fe90d32ad9fa3c7e596cf1a
#
_entry.id   d32f3dc14fe90d32ad9fa3c7e596cf1a
#
_cell.length_a   1.000
_cell.length_b   1.000
_cell.length_c   1.000
_cell.angle_alpha   90.00
_cell.angle_beta   90.00
_cell.angle_gamma   90.00
#
_symmetry.space_group_name_H-M   'P 1'
#
loop_
_entity.id
_entity.type
_entity.pdbx_description
1 polymer ?
#
loop_
_entity_poly.entity_id
_entity_poly.type
_entity_poly.pdbx_seq_one_letter_code
_entity_poly.pdbx_strand_id
1 'polypeptide(L)'
;MAQYEAEDSVSFCDRFIPPVSLPDEIAILTSPEQDDAQAESFLSTMADIFGGRTQKRPIVHLLLQHQSTLRRLQVSDFDPHVNEVFEVFPFTMEEAWAENVVVRLPGIGRYSTQALDREPITADSRQIAHFVIAGFDSYAESLAIKAAQVAHFPNYDGKAEHPLRTRITIIAPGITTSKDAFISRYHNLFDNSYYRTVKLDGQKSDLHHPIYEGSREDFVDIEWEFVDGTLNNPIVVGKLEMWATDPGQQLTLAVSGPDDNANVDSAMALPDAILDRGIPVWVRVHVDYVTKTLGQSPKYRGIIPFGMDRCGHDISLPVMQMAKLLHYFYTCSYGTKGTPISYPQEEVDAEWRKVGSFKMRFSNVCNVLTMATKMHSLGHDDRDLSTFYALSEEEIGALARTEHNRWCVERLISGTRACTDEERAAIRNDIKLKREYKARDIHYDLCAYDELGVDDRGVDVRTYDYTLTACIPLIVESYLKEAGR
;
A
#
# COMPACT_ATOMS: atom_id res chain seq x y z
N MET A 1 -25.91 6.55 -2.69
CA MET A 1 -25.15 5.37 -3.19
C MET A 1 -26.12 4.26 -3.56
N ALA A 2 -25.99 3.63 -4.71
CA ALA A 2 -26.77 2.45 -5.09
C ALA A 2 -25.90 1.20 -4.90
N GLN A 3 -26.47 0.16 -4.31
CA GLN A 3 -25.81 -1.12 -4.07
C GLN A 3 -26.45 -2.17 -4.96
N TYR A 4 -25.62 -2.93 -5.66
CA TYR A 4 -26.04 -4.04 -6.52
C TYR A 4 -25.23 -5.28 -6.15
N GLU A 5 -25.93 -6.42 -6.07
CA GLU A 5 -25.27 -7.73 -6.04
C GLU A 5 -24.94 -8.13 -7.47
N ALA A 6 -23.75 -8.71 -7.69
CA ALA A 6 -23.36 -9.18 -9.00
C ALA A 6 -24.22 -10.40 -9.35
N GLU A 7 -25.13 -10.24 -10.31
CA GLU A 7 -25.99 -11.30 -10.81
C GLU A 7 -25.46 -11.84 -12.16
N ASP A 8 -25.99 -12.98 -12.59
CA ASP A 8 -25.81 -13.43 -13.96
C ASP A 8 -26.28 -12.33 -14.92
N SER A 9 -25.42 -11.95 -15.86
CA SER A 9 -25.63 -10.82 -16.78
C SER A 9 -26.94 -10.92 -17.56
N VAL A 10 -27.38 -12.12 -17.96
CA VAL A 10 -28.65 -12.38 -18.66
C VAL A 10 -29.84 -12.12 -17.73
N SER A 11 -29.78 -12.64 -16.52
CA SER A 11 -30.82 -12.46 -15.49
C SER A 11 -30.94 -11.00 -15.05
N PHE A 12 -29.85 -10.27 -15.03
CA PHE A 12 -29.82 -8.83 -14.72
C PHE A 12 -30.48 -8.00 -15.82
N CYS A 13 -30.14 -8.22 -17.08
CA CYS A 13 -30.70 -7.45 -18.22
C CYS A 13 -32.21 -7.57 -18.29
N ASP A 14 -32.77 -8.73 -17.98
CA ASP A 14 -34.24 -8.97 -18.01
C ASP A 14 -35.00 -8.27 -16.89
N ARG A 15 -34.33 -7.97 -15.77
CA ARG A 15 -34.97 -7.39 -14.56
C ARG A 15 -34.58 -5.92 -14.31
N PHE A 16 -33.52 -5.44 -14.93
CA PHE A 16 -33.00 -4.13 -14.66
C PHE A 16 -33.78 -3.07 -15.40
N ILE A 17 -34.46 -2.20 -14.66
CA ILE A 17 -35.03 -0.97 -15.19
C ILE A 17 -34.01 0.12 -14.92
N PRO A 18 -33.30 0.64 -15.95
CA PRO A 18 -32.30 1.66 -15.74
C PRO A 18 -32.90 2.87 -15.06
N PRO A 19 -32.29 3.40 -13.99
CA PRO A 19 -32.74 4.67 -13.42
C PRO A 19 -32.57 5.79 -14.45
N VAL A 20 -33.35 6.84 -14.31
CA VAL A 20 -33.31 8.01 -15.21
C VAL A 20 -31.95 8.71 -15.16
N SER A 21 -31.27 8.60 -14.01
CA SER A 21 -29.89 9.09 -13.80
C SER A 21 -29.10 8.09 -12.97
N LEU A 22 -27.81 7.92 -13.29
CA LEU A 22 -26.91 7.16 -12.45
C LEU A 22 -26.56 7.97 -11.20
N PRO A 23 -26.42 7.29 -10.02
CA PRO A 23 -25.85 7.91 -8.83
C PRO A 23 -24.33 8.18 -9.08
N ASP A 24 -23.78 9.15 -8.37
CA ASP A 24 -22.35 9.49 -8.48
C ASP A 24 -21.44 8.33 -7.99
N GLU A 25 -21.95 7.46 -7.09
CA GLU A 25 -21.24 6.32 -6.54
C GLU A 25 -22.10 5.06 -6.55
N ILE A 26 -21.50 3.94 -6.92
CA ILE A 26 -22.11 2.61 -7.02
C ILE A 26 -21.23 1.62 -6.25
N ALA A 27 -21.83 0.78 -5.41
CA ALA A 27 -21.13 -0.35 -4.82
C ALA A 27 -21.64 -1.66 -5.44
N ILE A 28 -20.71 -2.45 -5.96
CA ILE A 28 -20.96 -3.81 -6.44
C ILE A 28 -20.30 -4.78 -5.45
N LEU A 29 -21.11 -5.58 -4.80
CA LEU A 29 -20.68 -6.56 -3.81
C LEU A 29 -20.81 -7.94 -4.42
N THR A 30 -19.71 -8.66 -4.54
CA THR A 30 -19.73 -10.09 -4.87
C THR A 30 -19.99 -10.91 -3.61
N SER A 31 -20.81 -11.96 -3.73
CA SER A 31 -20.94 -12.94 -2.65
C SER A 31 -19.82 -13.98 -2.74
N PRO A 32 -19.49 -14.69 -1.64
CA PRO A 32 -18.48 -15.75 -1.66
C PRO A 32 -18.76 -16.91 -2.65
N GLU A 33 -20.00 -17.03 -3.09
CA GLU A 33 -20.46 -18.05 -4.03
C GLU A 33 -20.34 -17.60 -5.50
N GLN A 34 -20.01 -16.32 -5.74
CA GLN A 34 -19.90 -15.75 -7.07
C GLN A 34 -18.44 -15.67 -7.50
N ASP A 35 -18.18 -15.99 -8.78
CA ASP A 35 -16.88 -15.80 -9.38
C ASP A 35 -16.65 -14.30 -9.69
N ASP A 36 -15.44 -13.81 -9.43
CA ASP A 36 -15.02 -12.44 -9.79
C ASP A 36 -15.23 -12.14 -11.29
N ALA A 37 -15.14 -13.16 -12.17
CA ALA A 37 -15.43 -13.03 -13.59
C ALA A 37 -16.89 -12.63 -13.87
N GLN A 38 -17.84 -13.05 -13.04
CA GLN A 38 -19.24 -12.62 -13.14
C GLN A 38 -19.39 -11.14 -12.80
N ALA A 39 -18.65 -10.66 -11.80
CA ALA A 39 -18.65 -9.25 -11.44
C ALA A 39 -18.07 -8.36 -12.56
N GLU A 40 -17.01 -8.81 -13.21
CA GLU A 40 -16.46 -8.11 -14.38
C GLU A 40 -17.43 -8.12 -15.57
N SER A 41 -18.07 -9.25 -15.86
CA SER A 41 -19.08 -9.37 -16.91
C SER A 41 -20.31 -8.49 -16.63
N PHE A 42 -20.75 -8.44 -15.38
CA PHE A 42 -21.81 -7.55 -14.93
C PHE A 42 -21.45 -6.07 -15.14
N LEU A 43 -20.23 -5.69 -14.80
CA LEU A 43 -19.74 -4.35 -14.98
C LEU A 43 -19.66 -3.95 -16.45
N SER A 44 -19.22 -4.87 -17.33
CA SER A 44 -19.22 -4.68 -18.78
C SER A 44 -20.66 -4.49 -19.32
N THR A 45 -21.60 -5.32 -18.87
CA THR A 45 -23.03 -5.18 -19.24
C THR A 45 -23.61 -3.86 -18.78
N MET A 46 -23.27 -3.39 -17.58
CA MET A 46 -23.68 -2.05 -17.12
C MET A 46 -23.07 -0.95 -17.98
N ALA A 47 -21.83 -1.08 -18.41
CA ALA A 47 -21.20 -0.13 -19.30
C ALA A 47 -21.93 -0.04 -20.66
N ASP A 48 -22.35 -1.17 -21.22
CA ASP A 48 -23.15 -1.20 -22.46
C ASP A 48 -24.51 -0.48 -22.29
N ILE A 49 -25.17 -0.68 -21.15
CA ILE A 49 -26.48 -0.05 -20.86
C ILE A 49 -26.35 1.47 -20.67
N PHE A 50 -25.31 1.91 -19.99
CA PHE A 50 -25.14 3.32 -19.59
C PHE A 50 -24.21 4.12 -20.50
N GLY A 51 -23.49 3.47 -21.40
CA GLY A 51 -22.61 4.13 -22.37
C GLY A 51 -23.31 5.25 -23.13
N GLY A 52 -22.69 6.41 -23.17
CA GLY A 52 -23.22 7.61 -23.81
C GLY A 52 -24.36 8.33 -23.07
N ARG A 53 -24.80 7.85 -21.90
CA ARG A 53 -25.89 8.44 -21.12
C ARG A 53 -25.44 9.31 -19.95
N THR A 54 -24.15 9.30 -19.63
CA THR A 54 -23.61 10.01 -18.46
C THR A 54 -22.65 11.10 -18.87
N GLN A 55 -22.82 12.30 -18.30
CA GLN A 55 -21.85 13.39 -18.44
C GLN A 55 -20.67 13.25 -17.46
N LYS A 56 -20.93 12.57 -16.31
CA LYS A 56 -19.92 12.23 -15.29
C LYS A 56 -19.72 10.73 -15.26
N ARG A 57 -18.52 10.28 -15.01
CA ARG A 57 -18.19 8.87 -14.77
C ARG A 57 -18.49 8.55 -13.30
N PRO A 58 -19.48 7.69 -13.01
CA PRO A 58 -19.71 7.24 -11.64
C PRO A 58 -18.54 6.45 -11.10
N ILE A 59 -18.25 6.62 -9.81
CA ILE A 59 -17.28 5.79 -9.10
C ILE A 59 -17.94 4.44 -8.77
N VAL A 60 -17.28 3.35 -9.12
CA VAL A 60 -17.74 1.98 -8.83
C VAL A 60 -16.79 1.32 -7.84
N HIS A 61 -17.24 1.08 -6.62
CA HIS A 61 -16.53 0.27 -5.64
C HIS A 61 -16.85 -1.21 -5.88
N LEU A 62 -15.87 -1.96 -6.39
CA LEU A 62 -16.03 -3.36 -6.77
C LEU A 62 -15.35 -4.27 -5.75
N LEU A 63 -16.16 -4.94 -4.91
CA LEU A 63 -15.65 -5.99 -4.02
C LEU A 63 -15.36 -7.26 -4.81
N LEU A 64 -14.14 -7.73 -4.74
CA LEU A 64 -13.67 -8.99 -5.30
C LEU A 64 -13.44 -10.02 -4.20
N GLN A 65 -13.62 -11.30 -4.53
CA GLN A 65 -13.39 -12.42 -3.60
C GLN A 65 -11.94 -12.91 -3.62
N HIS A 66 -11.21 -12.65 -4.71
CA HIS A 66 -9.88 -13.21 -4.92
C HIS A 66 -8.82 -12.12 -5.14
N GLN A 67 -7.80 -12.12 -4.30
CA GLN A 67 -6.63 -11.25 -4.44
C GLN A 67 -5.92 -11.43 -5.80
N SER A 68 -5.99 -12.63 -6.39
CA SER A 68 -5.45 -12.89 -7.72
C SER A 68 -6.14 -12.10 -8.83
N THR A 69 -7.46 -11.91 -8.73
CA THR A 69 -8.22 -11.07 -9.67
C THR A 69 -7.82 -9.62 -9.56
N LEU A 70 -7.72 -9.09 -8.33
CA LEU A 70 -7.28 -7.72 -8.10
C LEU A 70 -5.88 -7.47 -8.71
N ARG A 71 -4.93 -8.38 -8.48
CA ARG A 71 -3.59 -8.29 -9.08
C ARG A 71 -3.61 -8.34 -10.60
N ARG A 72 -4.44 -9.21 -11.18
CA ARG A 72 -4.61 -9.28 -12.64
C ARG A 72 -5.09 -7.93 -13.18
N LEU A 73 -6.08 -7.32 -12.55
CA LEU A 73 -6.59 -6.00 -12.93
C LEU A 73 -5.54 -4.89 -12.78
N GLN A 74 -4.64 -4.98 -11.81
CA GLN A 74 -3.50 -4.05 -11.68
C GLN A 74 -2.52 -4.14 -12.87
N VAL A 75 -2.48 -5.26 -13.58
CA VAL A 75 -1.61 -5.49 -14.74
C VAL A 75 -2.35 -5.29 -16.06
N SER A 76 -3.54 -5.92 -16.22
CA SER A 76 -4.26 -5.99 -17.49
C SER A 76 -5.31 -4.90 -17.70
N ASP A 77 -5.68 -4.18 -16.62
CA ASP A 77 -6.79 -3.22 -16.61
C ASP A 77 -8.17 -3.84 -16.88
N PHE A 78 -9.22 -3.02 -16.79
CA PHE A 78 -10.57 -3.34 -17.24
C PHE A 78 -10.71 -3.16 -18.74
N ASP A 79 -11.80 -3.69 -19.30
CA ASP A 79 -12.19 -3.38 -20.67
C ASP A 79 -12.19 -1.86 -20.90
N PRO A 80 -11.60 -1.34 -21.98
CA PRO A 80 -11.60 0.09 -22.28
C PRO A 80 -12.99 0.72 -22.23
N HIS A 81 -14.02 0.01 -22.69
CA HIS A 81 -15.39 0.49 -22.65
C HIS A 81 -15.90 0.71 -21.21
N VAL A 82 -15.55 -0.20 -20.29
CA VAL A 82 -15.86 -0.04 -18.85
C VAL A 82 -15.18 1.23 -18.32
N ASN A 83 -13.91 1.44 -18.65
CA ASN A 83 -13.15 2.61 -18.23
C ASN A 83 -13.65 3.95 -18.84
N GLU A 84 -14.34 3.91 -19.99
CA GLU A 84 -14.98 5.10 -20.57
C GLU A 84 -16.22 5.53 -19.79
N VAL A 85 -16.96 4.56 -19.25
CA VAL A 85 -18.25 4.81 -18.56
C VAL A 85 -18.09 4.99 -17.07
N PHE A 86 -17.22 4.18 -16.44
CA PHE A 86 -17.04 4.10 -14.99
C PHE A 86 -15.61 4.40 -14.55
N GLU A 87 -15.50 4.83 -13.31
CA GLU A 87 -14.25 4.90 -12.58
C GLU A 87 -14.24 3.77 -11.54
N VAL A 88 -13.62 2.63 -11.90
CA VAL A 88 -13.73 1.42 -11.11
C VAL A 88 -12.64 1.35 -10.05
N PHE A 89 -13.05 1.04 -8.81
CA PHE A 89 -12.23 0.75 -7.63
C PHE A 89 -12.43 -0.68 -7.20
N PRO A 90 -11.63 -1.62 -7.71
CA PRO A 90 -11.64 -2.98 -7.21
C PRO A 90 -10.87 -3.06 -5.88
N PHE A 91 -11.41 -3.82 -4.93
CA PHE A 91 -10.77 -4.13 -3.65
C PHE A 91 -11.22 -5.51 -3.16
N THR A 92 -10.44 -6.11 -2.26
CA THR A 92 -10.84 -7.29 -1.49
C THR A 92 -11.04 -6.91 -0.01
N MET A 93 -11.71 -7.76 0.76
CA MET A 93 -11.90 -7.53 2.19
C MET A 93 -10.57 -7.48 2.93
N GLU A 94 -9.66 -8.37 2.55
CA GLU A 94 -8.32 -8.45 3.14
C GLU A 94 -7.51 -7.18 2.90
N GLU A 95 -7.56 -6.64 1.66
CA GLU A 95 -6.85 -5.39 1.33
C GLU A 95 -7.46 -4.19 2.05
N ALA A 96 -8.79 -4.09 2.09
CA ALA A 96 -9.48 -3.02 2.80
C ALA A 96 -9.13 -3.03 4.30
N TRP A 97 -9.07 -4.20 4.92
CA TRP A 97 -8.66 -4.31 6.32
C TRP A 97 -7.18 -4.04 6.53
N ALA A 98 -6.31 -4.49 5.63
CA ALA A 98 -4.89 -4.16 5.68
C ALA A 98 -4.68 -2.64 5.59
N GLU A 99 -5.42 -1.96 4.70
CA GLU A 99 -5.38 -0.50 4.59
C GLU A 99 -5.84 0.17 5.88
N ASN A 100 -6.96 -0.27 6.46
CA ASN A 100 -7.50 0.30 7.70
C ASN A 100 -6.56 0.23 8.91
N VAL A 101 -5.73 -0.83 9.01
CA VAL A 101 -4.87 -1.02 10.17
C VAL A 101 -3.44 -0.55 9.96
N VAL A 102 -2.93 -0.59 8.71
CA VAL A 102 -1.54 -0.24 8.41
C VAL A 102 -1.37 1.23 8.03
N VAL A 103 -2.37 1.81 7.33
CA VAL A 103 -2.26 3.16 6.78
C VAL A 103 -2.58 4.22 7.83
N ARG A 104 -1.69 5.20 7.95
CA ARG A 104 -1.97 6.43 8.69
C ARG A 104 -2.75 7.40 7.79
N LEU A 105 -3.96 7.78 8.20
CA LEU A 105 -4.75 8.78 7.50
C LEU A 105 -4.83 10.07 8.34
N PRO A 106 -4.72 11.25 7.71
CA PRO A 106 -4.75 12.53 8.41
C PRO A 106 -6.05 12.71 9.21
N GLY A 107 -5.93 12.96 10.51
CA GLY A 107 -7.07 13.25 11.38
C GLY A 107 -8.09 12.13 11.56
N ILE A 108 -7.82 10.91 11.09
CA ILE A 108 -8.70 9.75 11.23
C ILE A 108 -8.10 8.73 12.19
N GLY A 109 -8.58 8.75 13.42
CA GLY A 109 -8.29 7.73 14.41
C GLY A 109 -9.36 6.64 14.43
N ARG A 110 -9.62 5.96 13.33
CA ARG A 110 -10.72 4.98 13.26
C ARG A 110 -10.53 3.77 14.17
N TYR A 111 -9.32 3.26 14.23
CA TYR A 111 -8.96 2.13 15.08
C TYR A 111 -7.81 2.48 16.02
N SER A 112 -7.56 3.78 16.26
CA SER A 112 -6.44 4.22 17.09
C SER A 112 -5.11 3.59 16.63
N THR A 113 -5.03 3.28 15.36
CA THR A 113 -3.85 2.64 14.83
C THR A 113 -2.77 3.67 14.78
N GLN A 114 -1.90 3.47 15.68
CA GLN A 114 -0.56 3.93 15.53
C GLN A 114 -0.01 3.05 14.43
N ALA A 115 0.02 3.54 13.20
CA ALA A 115 0.66 2.88 12.09
C ALA A 115 1.97 2.20 12.52
N LEU A 116 2.78 1.74 11.61
CA LEU A 116 4.03 1.05 11.96
C LEU A 116 5.08 1.98 12.59
N ASP A 117 4.87 3.29 12.49
CA ASP A 117 5.70 4.40 13.02
C ASP A 117 4.97 5.12 14.17
N ARG A 118 4.92 4.54 15.36
CA ARG A 118 4.29 5.18 16.53
C ARG A 118 4.91 6.52 16.87
N GLU A 119 6.23 6.57 16.90
CA GLU A 119 7.02 7.78 17.00
C GLU A 119 7.59 8.16 15.64
N PRO A 120 7.82 9.42 15.35
CA PRO A 120 8.39 9.85 14.08
C PRO A 120 9.72 9.15 13.78
N ILE A 121 9.78 8.47 12.63
CA ILE A 121 11.04 7.95 12.09
C ILE A 121 11.59 9.00 11.13
N THR A 122 12.34 9.94 11.67
CA THR A 122 12.95 11.06 10.93
C THR A 122 14.24 10.64 10.22
N ALA A 123 14.79 11.50 9.36
CA ALA A 123 16.06 11.23 8.67
C ALA A 123 17.24 10.92 9.63
N ASP A 124 17.22 11.50 10.86
CA ASP A 124 18.25 11.25 11.87
C ASP A 124 17.94 10.08 12.81
N SER A 125 16.75 9.47 12.69
CA SER A 125 16.34 8.35 13.53
C SER A 125 17.19 7.12 13.24
N ARG A 126 17.56 6.40 14.31
CA ARG A 126 18.24 5.10 14.22
C ARG A 126 17.27 3.93 14.40
N GLN A 127 15.99 4.19 14.35
CA GLN A 127 14.93 3.20 14.50
C GLN A 127 14.44 2.72 13.15
N ILE A 128 13.96 1.47 13.12
CA ILE A 128 13.21 0.91 12.00
C ILE A 128 11.78 0.59 12.43
N ALA A 129 10.84 0.63 11.51
CA ALA A 129 9.56 -0.03 11.69
C ALA A 129 9.76 -1.55 11.56
N HIS A 130 9.29 -2.33 12.54
CA HIS A 130 9.35 -3.79 12.51
C HIS A 130 7.95 -4.37 12.66
N PHE A 131 7.42 -4.92 11.59
CA PHE A 131 6.10 -5.54 11.56
C PHE A 131 6.22 -7.06 11.59
N VAL A 132 5.69 -7.68 12.64
CA VAL A 132 5.68 -9.12 12.82
C VAL A 132 4.27 -9.67 12.61
N ILE A 133 4.11 -10.58 11.68
CA ILE A 133 2.84 -11.20 11.33
C ILE A 133 2.90 -12.68 11.69
N ALA A 134 2.06 -13.13 12.62
CA ALA A 134 1.91 -14.53 12.99
C ALA A 134 0.71 -15.13 12.24
N GLY A 135 0.99 -16.08 11.38
CA GLY A 135 0.09 -16.67 10.40
C GLY A 135 0.50 -16.29 8.96
N PHE A 136 -0.03 -17.04 8.00
CA PHE A 136 0.24 -16.76 6.58
C PHE A 136 -0.98 -17.12 5.72
N ASP A 137 -2.11 -16.50 6.04
CA ASP A 137 -3.35 -16.55 5.25
C ASP A 137 -3.48 -15.31 4.33
N SER A 138 -4.60 -15.16 3.66
CA SER A 138 -4.85 -14.01 2.75
C SER A 138 -4.80 -12.65 3.45
N TYR A 139 -5.26 -12.57 4.69
CA TYR A 139 -5.15 -11.35 5.50
C TYR A 139 -3.70 -11.03 5.84
N ALA A 140 -2.92 -12.04 6.28
CA ALA A 140 -1.50 -11.88 6.57
C ALA A 140 -0.71 -11.43 5.34
N GLU A 141 -1.00 -12.02 4.15
CA GLU A 141 -0.41 -11.59 2.88
C GLU A 141 -0.76 -10.13 2.57
N SER A 142 -2.03 -9.75 2.68
CA SER A 142 -2.48 -8.37 2.41
C SER A 142 -1.86 -7.36 3.39
N LEU A 143 -1.74 -7.71 4.68
CA LEU A 143 -1.04 -6.90 5.68
C LEU A 143 0.44 -6.69 5.30
N ALA A 144 1.13 -7.77 4.92
CA ALA A 144 2.54 -7.71 4.56
C ALA A 144 2.78 -6.83 3.31
N ILE A 145 1.96 -6.99 2.28
CA ILE A 145 2.06 -6.20 1.05
C ILE A 145 1.67 -4.73 1.31
N LYS A 146 0.61 -4.45 2.08
CA LYS A 146 0.24 -3.08 2.43
C LYS A 146 1.34 -2.40 3.24
N ALA A 147 1.95 -3.09 4.20
CA ALA A 147 3.10 -2.57 4.94
C ALA A 147 4.27 -2.24 4.00
N ALA A 148 4.58 -3.12 3.05
CA ALA A 148 5.62 -2.86 2.06
C ALA A 148 5.29 -1.66 1.13
N GLN A 149 4.02 -1.35 0.91
CA GLN A 149 3.59 -0.21 0.08
C GLN A 149 3.65 1.14 0.81
N VAL A 150 3.59 1.17 2.15
CA VAL A 150 3.38 2.43 2.89
C VAL A 150 4.45 2.74 3.95
N ALA A 151 5.23 1.76 4.40
CA ALA A 151 6.18 1.93 5.49
C ALA A 151 7.57 2.32 4.97
N HIS A 152 7.67 3.52 4.41
CA HIS A 152 8.90 4.10 3.87
C HIS A 152 9.28 5.33 4.66
N PHE A 153 10.57 5.43 5.06
CA PHE A 153 11.03 6.46 5.97
C PHE A 153 12.31 7.15 5.47
N PRO A 154 12.52 8.43 5.81
CA PRO A 154 13.63 9.23 5.28
C PRO A 154 15.02 8.85 5.84
N ASN A 155 15.10 7.99 6.85
CA ASN A 155 16.36 7.51 7.43
C ASN A 155 17.02 6.36 6.63
N TYR A 156 16.40 5.88 5.56
CA TYR A 156 17.00 4.89 4.69
C TYR A 156 18.10 5.52 3.83
N ASP A 157 19.28 4.94 3.88
CA ASP A 157 20.41 5.24 3.01
C ASP A 157 20.99 3.93 2.43
N GLY A 158 20.76 3.71 1.13
CA GLY A 158 21.24 2.50 0.43
C GLY A 158 22.75 2.37 0.35
N LYS A 159 23.52 3.46 0.62
CA LYS A 159 24.99 3.49 0.66
C LYS A 159 25.56 3.18 2.04
N ALA A 160 24.74 3.20 3.08
CA ALA A 160 25.19 2.90 4.42
C ALA A 160 25.69 1.46 4.54
N GLU A 161 26.68 1.21 5.36
CA GLU A 161 27.17 -0.16 5.65
C GLU A 161 26.04 -1.06 6.19
N HIS A 162 25.12 -0.47 6.99
CA HIS A 162 23.95 -1.11 7.53
C HIS A 162 22.72 -0.25 7.27
N PRO A 163 22.11 -0.33 6.08
CA PRO A 163 20.91 0.44 5.76
C PRO A 163 19.74 0.12 6.70
N LEU A 164 19.05 1.17 7.15
CA LEU A 164 17.89 1.04 8.03
C LEU A 164 16.65 0.77 7.17
N ARG A 165 16.24 -0.50 7.06
CA ARG A 165 15.06 -0.92 6.29
C ARG A 165 13.89 -1.21 7.21
N THR A 166 12.68 -0.91 6.74
CA THR A 166 11.47 -1.48 7.35
C THR A 166 11.55 -3.00 7.27
N ARG A 167 11.36 -3.66 8.41
CA ARG A 167 11.42 -5.13 8.48
C ARG A 167 10.02 -5.71 8.57
N ILE A 168 9.73 -6.68 7.70
CA ILE A 168 8.49 -7.45 7.73
C ILE A 168 8.86 -8.90 8.04
N THR A 169 8.44 -9.40 9.21
CA THR A 169 8.68 -10.78 9.66
C THR A 169 7.38 -11.57 9.62
N ILE A 170 7.37 -12.69 8.92
CA ILE A 170 6.22 -13.61 8.86
C ILE A 170 6.59 -14.89 9.60
N ILE A 171 5.77 -15.28 10.58
CA ILE A 171 5.98 -16.46 11.43
C ILE A 171 4.81 -17.42 11.18
N ALA A 172 5.09 -18.59 10.62
CA ALA A 172 4.06 -19.61 10.43
C ALA A 172 4.66 -21.02 10.44
N PRO A 173 3.94 -22.04 10.95
CA PRO A 173 4.42 -23.40 10.92
C PRO A 173 4.38 -23.94 9.47
N GLY A 174 5.45 -24.62 9.05
CA GLY A 174 5.57 -25.16 7.70
C GLY A 174 5.60 -24.08 6.61
N ILE A 175 6.14 -22.91 6.90
CA ILE A 175 6.08 -21.69 6.08
C ILE A 175 6.67 -21.86 4.67
N THR A 176 7.49 -22.87 4.41
CA THR A 176 8.26 -22.99 3.15
C THR A 176 7.39 -22.93 1.92
N THR A 177 6.32 -23.72 1.85
CA THR A 177 5.44 -23.75 0.66
C THR A 177 4.73 -22.42 0.43
N SER A 178 4.17 -21.83 1.47
CA SER A 178 3.47 -20.53 1.39
C SER A 178 4.43 -19.41 1.06
N LYS A 179 5.63 -19.41 1.65
CA LYS A 179 6.72 -18.47 1.34
C LYS A 179 7.11 -18.57 -0.13
N ASP A 180 7.35 -19.78 -0.65
CA ASP A 180 7.79 -19.96 -2.04
C ASP A 180 6.71 -19.49 -3.02
N ALA A 181 5.43 -19.76 -2.74
CA ALA A 181 4.31 -19.23 -3.51
C ALA A 181 4.22 -17.70 -3.45
N PHE A 182 4.43 -17.10 -2.28
CA PHE A 182 4.43 -15.66 -2.08
C PHE A 182 5.59 -14.99 -2.82
N ILE A 183 6.81 -15.49 -2.68
CA ILE A 183 8.00 -15.00 -3.39
C ILE A 183 7.80 -15.12 -4.90
N SER A 184 7.30 -16.25 -5.39
CA SER A 184 7.01 -16.44 -6.82
C SER A 184 5.97 -15.44 -7.34
N ARG A 185 4.96 -15.14 -6.53
CA ARG A 185 3.89 -14.20 -6.87
C ARG A 185 4.41 -12.75 -6.99
N TYR A 186 5.33 -12.36 -6.14
CA TYR A 186 5.93 -11.04 -6.10
C TYR A 186 7.43 -11.06 -6.48
N HIS A 187 7.80 -11.95 -7.42
CA HIS A 187 9.20 -12.20 -7.76
C HIS A 187 9.99 -10.92 -8.09
N ASN A 188 9.40 -9.96 -8.82
CA ASN A 188 10.09 -8.70 -9.12
C ASN A 188 10.48 -7.91 -7.85
N LEU A 189 9.66 -7.95 -6.80
CA LEU A 189 10.00 -7.35 -5.52
C LEU A 189 11.11 -8.15 -4.82
N PHE A 190 10.97 -9.47 -4.76
CA PHE A 190 11.93 -10.32 -4.04
C PHE A 190 13.28 -10.45 -4.75
N ASP A 191 13.33 -10.34 -6.08
CA ASP A 191 14.58 -10.24 -6.84
C ASP A 191 15.39 -8.98 -6.48
N ASN A 192 14.73 -7.94 -5.96
CA ASN A 192 15.32 -6.66 -5.61
C ASN A 192 15.35 -6.39 -4.09
N SER A 193 14.95 -7.35 -3.25
CA SER A 193 14.89 -7.20 -1.79
C SER A 193 15.83 -8.16 -1.08
N TYR A 194 16.28 -7.74 0.10
CA TYR A 194 16.89 -8.67 1.05
C TYR A 194 15.80 -9.47 1.75
N TYR A 195 15.95 -10.78 1.79
CA TYR A 195 15.10 -11.62 2.63
C TYR A 195 15.88 -12.79 3.22
N ARG A 196 15.42 -13.30 4.36
CA ARG A 196 16.02 -14.47 5.02
C ARG A 196 14.96 -15.44 5.47
N THR A 197 15.33 -16.72 5.47
CA THR A 197 14.56 -17.79 6.11
C THR A 197 15.26 -18.21 7.40
N VAL A 198 14.59 -18.05 8.52
CA VAL A 198 15.11 -18.38 9.85
C VAL A 198 14.68 -19.78 10.23
N LYS A 199 15.65 -20.65 10.50
CA LYS A 199 15.44 -22.01 11.00
C LYS A 199 15.62 -22.04 12.50
N LEU A 200 14.65 -22.64 13.22
CA LEU A 200 14.64 -22.68 14.68
C LEU A 200 15.41 -23.89 15.26
N ASP A 201 15.91 -24.76 14.40
CA ASP A 201 16.69 -25.98 14.79
C ASP A 201 18.19 -25.73 15.01
N GLY A 202 18.60 -24.46 15.04
CA GLY A 202 20.01 -24.05 15.19
C GLY A 202 20.80 -24.09 13.89
N GLN A 203 20.19 -24.44 12.75
CA GLN A 203 20.83 -24.32 11.45
C GLN A 203 21.01 -22.84 11.07
N LYS A 204 22.01 -22.58 10.25
CA LYS A 204 22.26 -21.23 9.73
C LYS A 204 21.08 -20.76 8.88
N SER A 205 20.60 -19.54 9.14
CA SER A 205 19.59 -18.90 8.31
C SER A 205 20.11 -18.64 6.91
N ASP A 206 19.29 -18.91 5.90
CA ASP A 206 19.60 -18.59 4.52
C ASP A 206 19.27 -17.10 4.27
N LEU A 207 20.24 -16.33 3.79
CA LEU A 207 20.07 -14.94 3.39
C LEU A 207 20.10 -14.85 1.88
N HIS A 208 19.05 -14.28 1.30
CA HIS A 208 18.99 -13.91 -0.11
C HIS A 208 19.38 -12.44 -0.26
N HIS A 209 20.15 -12.17 -1.28
CA HIS A 209 20.59 -10.84 -1.69
C HIS A 209 19.93 -10.42 -3.00
N PRO A 210 19.70 -9.11 -3.22
CA PRO A 210 19.21 -8.63 -4.50
C PRO A 210 20.10 -9.06 -5.67
N ILE A 211 19.49 -9.28 -6.83
CA ILE A 211 20.21 -9.71 -8.05
C ILE A 211 21.27 -8.71 -8.53
N TYR A 212 21.17 -7.45 -8.11
CA TYR A 212 22.11 -6.39 -8.46
C TYR A 212 23.18 -6.11 -7.38
N GLU A 213 23.22 -6.92 -6.30
CA GLU A 213 24.15 -6.68 -5.20
C GLU A 213 25.60 -6.53 -5.69
N GLY A 214 26.25 -5.44 -5.28
CA GLY A 214 27.63 -5.10 -5.67
C GLY A 214 27.77 -4.48 -7.07
N SER A 215 26.75 -4.44 -7.90
CA SER A 215 26.77 -3.80 -9.24
C SER A 215 26.10 -2.43 -9.27
N ARG A 216 25.15 -2.17 -8.38
CA ARG A 216 24.37 -0.93 -8.27
C ARG A 216 24.10 -0.59 -6.81
N GLU A 217 23.69 0.64 -6.56
CA GLU A 217 23.20 1.07 -5.25
C GLU A 217 21.85 0.40 -4.93
N ASP A 218 21.65 0.05 -3.66
CA ASP A 218 20.40 -0.49 -3.15
C ASP A 218 19.29 0.57 -3.17
N PHE A 219 18.10 0.18 -3.61
CA PHE A 219 16.95 1.09 -3.76
C PHE A 219 15.65 0.55 -3.15
N VAL A 220 15.69 -0.62 -2.48
CA VAL A 220 14.54 -1.20 -1.79
C VAL A 220 14.75 -1.10 -0.28
N ASP A 221 13.97 -0.25 0.36
CA ASP A 221 14.04 0.05 1.78
C ASP A 221 13.19 -0.89 2.67
N ILE A 222 12.79 -2.03 2.12
CA ILE A 222 12.04 -3.09 2.80
C ILE A 222 12.90 -4.37 2.83
N GLU A 223 12.97 -5.01 4.00
CA GLU A 223 13.57 -6.34 4.15
C GLU A 223 12.59 -7.34 4.76
N TRP A 224 12.80 -8.63 4.46
CA TRP A 224 11.87 -9.69 4.83
C TRP A 224 12.53 -10.76 5.70
N GLU A 225 11.77 -11.27 6.67
CA GLU A 225 12.17 -12.42 7.46
C GLU A 225 11.03 -13.44 7.49
N PHE A 226 11.33 -14.70 7.14
CA PHE A 226 10.38 -15.81 7.20
C PHE A 226 10.86 -16.78 8.29
N VAL A 227 9.99 -17.05 9.27
CA VAL A 227 10.31 -17.89 10.43
C VAL A 227 9.40 -19.11 10.41
N ASP A 228 9.99 -20.30 10.30
CA ASP A 228 9.24 -21.56 10.40
C ASP A 228 8.99 -21.89 11.86
N GLY A 229 7.83 -21.54 12.38
CA GLY A 229 7.49 -21.73 13.78
C GLY A 229 6.14 -21.14 14.18
N THR A 230 5.90 -21.14 15.49
CA THR A 230 4.70 -20.57 16.10
C THR A 230 5.09 -19.58 17.21
N LEU A 231 4.16 -18.70 17.60
CA LEU A 231 4.38 -17.76 18.71
C LEU A 231 4.72 -18.44 20.05
N ASN A 232 4.32 -19.70 20.22
CA ASN A 232 4.58 -20.47 21.42
C ASN A 232 5.97 -21.17 21.42
N ASN A 233 6.72 -21.12 20.32
CA ASN A 233 8.06 -21.69 20.27
C ASN A 233 9.02 -20.86 21.14
N PRO A 234 9.78 -21.48 22.09
CA PRO A 234 10.64 -20.74 23.00
C PRO A 234 11.67 -19.81 22.31
N ILE A 235 12.17 -20.19 21.13
CA ILE A 235 13.11 -19.37 20.36
C ILE A 235 12.39 -18.14 19.79
N VAL A 236 11.17 -18.32 19.31
CA VAL A 236 10.33 -17.20 18.82
C VAL A 236 9.98 -16.28 19.97
N VAL A 237 9.57 -16.81 21.12
CA VAL A 237 9.31 -16.04 22.35
C VAL A 237 10.52 -15.17 22.71
N GLY A 238 11.72 -15.76 22.78
CA GLY A 238 12.95 -15.01 23.07
C GLY A 238 13.27 -13.94 22.03
N LYS A 239 12.97 -14.17 20.74
CA LYS A 239 13.09 -13.14 19.69
C LYS A 239 12.09 -12.00 19.91
N LEU A 240 10.84 -12.31 20.22
CA LEU A 240 9.81 -11.31 20.49
C LEU A 240 10.17 -10.42 21.69
N GLU A 241 10.70 -11.02 22.78
CA GLU A 241 11.18 -10.27 23.94
C GLU A 241 12.35 -9.35 23.58
N MET A 242 13.29 -9.85 22.80
CA MET A 242 14.42 -9.07 22.32
C MET A 242 13.94 -7.89 21.46
N TRP A 243 13.08 -8.12 20.48
CA TRP A 243 12.54 -7.07 19.60
C TRP A 243 11.69 -6.06 20.36
N ALA A 244 10.89 -6.50 21.33
CA ALA A 244 10.06 -5.63 22.16
C ALA A 244 10.87 -4.68 23.04
N THR A 245 12.11 -5.05 23.37
CA THR A 245 13.00 -4.27 24.25
C THR A 245 14.10 -3.51 23.51
N ASP A 246 14.27 -3.76 22.22
CA ASP A 246 15.27 -3.09 21.38
C ASP A 246 14.83 -1.64 21.07
N PRO A 247 15.58 -0.63 21.53
CA PRO A 247 15.27 0.77 21.25
C PRO A 247 15.46 1.15 19.77
N GLY A 248 16.13 0.32 18.99
CA GLY A 248 16.31 0.50 17.55
C GLY A 248 15.12 0.06 16.72
N GLN A 249 14.02 -0.40 17.34
CA GLN A 249 12.87 -0.92 16.61
C GLN A 249 11.55 -0.38 17.17
N GLN A 250 10.65 -0.05 16.27
CA GLN A 250 9.23 0.18 16.60
C GLN A 250 8.44 -1.05 16.21
N LEU A 251 8.23 -1.95 17.19
CA LEU A 251 7.58 -3.23 16.97
C LEU A 251 6.07 -3.10 16.92
N THR A 252 5.44 -3.73 15.92
CA THR A 252 4.00 -3.95 15.81
C THR A 252 3.76 -5.40 15.44
N LEU A 253 2.74 -6.03 16.02
CA LEU A 253 2.39 -7.42 15.73
C LEU A 253 1.01 -7.52 15.07
N ALA A 254 0.84 -8.57 14.27
CA ALA A 254 -0.47 -9.05 13.83
C ALA A 254 -0.57 -10.55 14.06
N VAL A 255 -1.73 -11.01 14.50
CA VAL A 255 -2.05 -12.44 14.62
C VAL A 255 -3.21 -12.72 13.66
N SER A 256 -2.94 -13.53 12.64
CA SER A 256 -3.87 -13.83 11.57
C SER A 256 -3.90 -15.32 11.27
N GLY A 257 -5.02 -15.94 11.56
CA GLY A 257 -5.32 -17.35 11.27
C GLY A 257 -6.82 -17.51 11.08
N PRO A 258 -7.27 -18.68 10.64
CA PRO A 258 -8.68 -18.92 10.32
C PRO A 258 -9.59 -19.06 11.55
N ASP A 259 -9.05 -19.23 12.75
CA ASP A 259 -9.80 -19.45 13.98
C ASP A 259 -9.63 -18.30 14.96
N ASP A 260 -10.73 -17.60 15.27
CA ASP A 260 -10.76 -16.43 16.16
C ASP A 260 -10.25 -16.74 17.56
N ASN A 261 -10.63 -17.89 18.13
CA ASN A 261 -10.23 -18.24 19.49
C ASN A 261 -8.72 -18.52 19.54
N ALA A 262 -8.18 -19.24 18.54
CA ALA A 262 -6.75 -19.49 18.43
C ALA A 262 -5.95 -18.19 18.26
N ASN A 263 -6.48 -17.23 17.51
CA ASN A 263 -5.86 -15.91 17.34
C ASN A 263 -5.83 -15.13 18.66
N VAL A 264 -6.96 -15.11 19.37
CA VAL A 264 -7.08 -14.43 20.68
C VAL A 264 -6.18 -15.11 21.72
N ASP A 265 -6.21 -16.44 21.82
CA ASP A 265 -5.38 -17.19 22.76
C ASP A 265 -3.88 -16.95 22.49
N SER A 266 -3.47 -16.93 21.21
CA SER A 266 -2.10 -16.64 20.83
C SER A 266 -1.68 -15.22 21.21
N ALA A 267 -2.56 -14.24 21.04
CA ALA A 267 -2.30 -12.85 21.43
C ALA A 267 -2.21 -12.68 22.96
N MET A 268 -3.06 -13.39 23.71
CA MET A 268 -3.02 -13.38 25.19
C MET A 268 -1.78 -14.07 25.77
N ALA A 269 -1.21 -15.02 25.05
CA ALA A 269 -0.02 -15.76 25.43
C ALA A 269 1.30 -15.06 25.05
N LEU A 270 1.25 -13.87 24.47
CA LEU A 270 2.44 -13.09 24.12
C LEU A 270 3.25 -12.73 25.38
N PRO A 271 4.59 -12.57 25.24
CA PRO A 271 5.46 -12.18 26.36
C PRO A 271 5.01 -10.87 27.03
N ASP A 272 5.21 -10.77 28.35
CA ASP A 272 4.92 -9.56 29.13
C ASP A 272 5.69 -8.34 28.58
N ALA A 273 6.87 -8.54 27.99
CA ALA A 273 7.61 -7.48 27.31
C ALA A 273 6.82 -6.79 26.18
N ILE A 274 5.83 -7.47 25.58
CA ILE A 274 4.92 -6.92 24.57
C ILE A 274 3.68 -6.33 25.24
N LEU A 275 3.03 -7.12 26.10
CA LEU A 275 1.73 -6.77 26.68
C LEU A 275 1.82 -5.59 27.64
N ASP A 276 2.78 -5.58 28.55
CA ASP A 276 2.95 -4.52 29.55
C ASP A 276 3.37 -3.17 28.93
N ARG A 277 4.11 -3.22 27.83
CA ARG A 277 4.49 -2.01 27.07
C ARG A 277 3.36 -1.47 26.19
N GLY A 278 2.27 -2.22 26.03
CA GLY A 278 1.16 -1.84 25.16
C GLY A 278 1.57 -1.74 23.69
N ILE A 279 2.50 -2.60 23.27
CA ILE A 279 2.87 -2.74 21.85
C ILE A 279 1.61 -3.16 21.09
N PRO A 280 1.28 -2.53 19.95
CA PRO A 280 0.09 -2.88 19.18
C PRO A 280 0.13 -4.33 18.69
N VAL A 281 -0.96 -5.05 18.95
CA VAL A 281 -1.18 -6.42 18.51
C VAL A 281 -2.50 -6.48 17.79
N TRP A 282 -2.49 -6.50 16.48
CA TRP A 282 -3.71 -6.63 15.68
C TRP A 282 -4.12 -8.09 15.63
N VAL A 283 -5.37 -8.38 16.02
CA VAL A 283 -5.87 -9.75 16.13
C VAL A 283 -7.04 -9.92 15.18
N ARG A 284 -6.88 -10.83 14.22
CA ARG A 284 -7.95 -11.16 13.28
C ARG A 284 -9.08 -11.88 13.99
N VAL A 285 -10.30 -11.34 13.86
CA VAL A 285 -11.53 -11.90 14.38
C VAL A 285 -12.71 -11.56 13.46
N HIS A 286 -13.68 -12.44 13.32
CA HIS A 286 -14.91 -12.18 12.58
C HIS A 286 -15.87 -11.27 13.36
N VAL A 287 -15.82 -11.35 14.70
CA VAL A 287 -16.62 -10.52 15.60
C VAL A 287 -15.77 -9.91 16.70
N ASP A 288 -15.84 -8.60 16.85
CA ASP A 288 -14.94 -7.81 17.73
C ASP A 288 -15.26 -7.84 19.24
N TYR A 289 -16.26 -8.62 19.67
CA TYR A 289 -16.75 -8.59 21.06
C TYR A 289 -15.68 -9.01 22.08
N VAL A 290 -15.00 -10.14 21.84
CA VAL A 290 -14.00 -10.70 22.78
C VAL A 290 -12.80 -9.76 22.88
N THR A 291 -12.28 -9.30 21.77
CA THR A 291 -11.12 -8.43 21.73
C THR A 291 -11.39 -7.04 22.31
N LYS A 292 -12.60 -6.51 22.14
CA LYS A 292 -13.04 -5.26 22.81
C LYS A 292 -13.08 -5.42 24.32
N THR A 293 -13.54 -6.58 24.80
CA THR A 293 -13.59 -6.85 26.24
C THR A 293 -12.18 -7.00 26.83
N LEU A 294 -11.28 -7.70 26.12
CA LEU A 294 -9.88 -7.84 26.52
C LEU A 294 -9.14 -6.49 26.52
N GLY A 295 -9.35 -5.65 25.52
CA GLY A 295 -8.73 -4.33 25.41
C GLY A 295 -9.09 -3.36 26.55
N GLN A 296 -10.14 -3.65 27.33
CA GLN A 296 -10.49 -2.89 28.55
C GLN A 296 -9.55 -3.25 29.73
N SER A 297 -8.85 -4.39 29.66
CA SER A 297 -7.86 -4.75 30.66
C SER A 297 -6.56 -3.98 30.44
N PRO A 298 -5.96 -3.37 31.48
CA PRO A 298 -4.69 -2.66 31.33
C PRO A 298 -3.56 -3.52 30.72
N LYS A 299 -3.55 -4.83 30.99
CA LYS A 299 -2.57 -5.76 30.43
C LYS A 299 -2.72 -5.95 28.93
N TYR A 300 -3.95 -5.98 28.43
CA TYR A 300 -4.25 -6.29 27.04
C TYR A 300 -4.63 -5.07 26.21
N ARG A 301 -4.33 -3.86 26.69
CA ARG A 301 -4.69 -2.60 26.02
C ARG A 301 -4.11 -2.44 24.60
N GLY A 302 -3.03 -3.20 24.28
CA GLY A 302 -2.41 -3.24 22.96
C GLY A 302 -3.14 -4.15 21.97
N ILE A 303 -4.11 -4.98 22.42
CA ILE A 303 -4.86 -5.88 21.54
C ILE A 303 -5.96 -5.11 20.81
N ILE A 304 -5.90 -5.14 19.48
CA ILE A 304 -6.79 -4.39 18.57
C ILE A 304 -7.40 -5.36 17.57
N PRO A 305 -8.75 -5.47 17.49
CA PRO A 305 -9.39 -6.35 16.53
C PRO A 305 -9.33 -5.82 15.10
N PHE A 306 -9.18 -6.72 14.13
CA PHE A 306 -9.35 -6.43 12.70
C PHE A 306 -9.94 -7.63 11.96
N GLY A 307 -10.32 -7.47 10.70
CA GLY A 307 -10.78 -8.55 9.82
C GLY A 307 -12.23 -8.97 10.05
N MET A 308 -13.04 -8.15 10.76
CA MET A 308 -14.46 -8.45 10.99
C MET A 308 -15.22 -8.61 9.67
N ASP A 309 -16.30 -9.44 9.69
CA ASP A 309 -17.12 -9.75 8.51
C ASP A 309 -17.79 -8.54 7.87
N ARG A 310 -18.01 -7.46 8.62
CA ARG A 310 -18.45 -6.19 8.01
C ARG A 310 -17.27 -5.55 7.26
N CYS A 311 -17.59 -5.01 6.10
CA CYS A 311 -16.61 -4.40 5.24
C CYS A 311 -15.77 -3.33 5.95
N GLY A 312 -14.46 -3.46 5.90
CA GLY A 312 -13.52 -2.45 6.36
C GLY A 312 -13.33 -1.29 5.37
N HIS A 313 -13.86 -1.40 4.16
CA HIS A 313 -13.71 -0.36 3.15
C HIS A 313 -14.61 0.84 3.47
N ASP A 314 -14.00 2.00 3.56
CA ASP A 314 -14.70 3.25 3.81
C ASP A 314 -14.76 4.12 2.57
N ILE A 315 -15.89 4.04 1.89
CA ILE A 315 -16.17 4.83 0.70
C ILE A 315 -16.35 6.32 0.99
N SER A 316 -16.56 6.70 2.26
CA SER A 316 -16.69 8.12 2.62
C SER A 316 -15.35 8.85 2.74
N LEU A 317 -14.23 8.12 2.64
CA LEU A 317 -12.91 8.73 2.68
C LEU A 317 -12.59 9.39 1.33
N PRO A 318 -12.17 10.64 1.31
CA PRO A 318 -11.87 11.36 0.07
C PRO A 318 -10.50 10.98 -0.54
N VAL A 319 -10.04 9.74 -0.32
CA VAL A 319 -8.75 9.25 -0.86
C VAL A 319 -8.70 9.39 -2.37
N MET A 320 -9.83 9.16 -3.04
CA MET A 320 -9.89 9.30 -4.48
C MET A 320 -9.77 10.75 -4.92
N GLN A 321 -10.44 11.67 -4.24
CA GLN A 321 -10.33 13.09 -4.55
C GLN A 321 -8.89 13.58 -4.34
N MET A 322 -8.24 13.12 -3.27
CA MET A 322 -6.82 13.39 -3.04
C MET A 322 -5.94 12.84 -4.18
N ALA A 323 -6.22 11.63 -4.68
CA ALA A 323 -5.47 11.02 -5.78
C ALA A 323 -5.66 11.78 -7.10
N LYS A 324 -6.88 12.26 -7.39
CA LYS A 324 -7.17 13.13 -8.55
C LYS A 324 -6.39 14.44 -8.46
N LEU A 325 -6.38 15.06 -7.29
CA LEU A 325 -5.69 16.32 -7.06
C LEU A 325 -4.17 16.15 -7.16
N LEU A 326 -3.63 15.05 -6.61
CA LEU A 326 -2.21 14.70 -6.77
C LEU A 326 -1.83 14.54 -8.24
N HIS A 327 -2.63 13.82 -9.00
CA HIS A 327 -2.39 13.64 -10.43
C HIS A 327 -2.42 14.98 -11.19
N TYR A 328 -3.38 15.85 -10.86
CA TYR A 328 -3.47 17.18 -11.45
C TYR A 328 -2.20 18.01 -11.18
N PHE A 329 -1.73 18.05 -9.92
CA PHE A 329 -0.51 18.76 -9.57
C PHE A 329 0.72 18.20 -10.28
N TYR A 330 0.84 16.88 -10.35
CA TYR A 330 1.88 16.22 -11.11
C TYR A 330 1.88 16.65 -12.58
N THR A 331 0.71 16.67 -13.22
CA THR A 331 0.56 16.99 -14.64
C THR A 331 0.86 18.47 -14.92
N CYS A 332 0.35 19.40 -14.08
CA CYS A 332 0.56 20.83 -14.23
C CYS A 332 2.00 21.26 -13.96
N SER A 333 2.69 20.57 -13.06
CA SER A 333 4.06 20.91 -12.64
C SER A 333 5.12 19.98 -13.27
N TYR A 334 4.73 19.23 -14.28
CA TYR A 334 5.58 18.23 -14.90
C TYR A 334 6.93 18.80 -15.36
N GLY A 335 8.00 18.27 -14.76
CA GLY A 335 9.36 18.70 -15.06
C GLY A 335 9.77 20.05 -14.46
N THR A 336 8.98 20.62 -13.57
CA THR A 336 9.32 21.83 -12.82
C THR A 336 9.15 21.61 -11.33
N LYS A 337 9.97 22.28 -10.51
CA LYS A 337 9.77 22.33 -9.07
C LYS A 337 8.76 23.42 -8.74
N GLY A 338 7.47 23.11 -8.74
CA GLY A 338 6.44 24.08 -8.42
C GLY A 338 5.05 23.49 -8.31
N THR A 339 4.23 24.08 -7.45
CA THR A 339 2.85 23.71 -7.25
C THR A 339 1.92 24.68 -7.98
N PRO A 340 0.82 24.22 -8.61
CA PRO A 340 -0.21 25.10 -9.15
C PRO A 340 -0.83 25.95 -8.04
N ILE A 341 -1.13 27.21 -8.35
CA ILE A 341 -1.79 28.14 -7.39
C ILE A 341 -3.30 27.88 -7.33
N SER A 342 -3.87 27.29 -8.38
CA SER A 342 -5.30 27.05 -8.54
C SER A 342 -5.54 25.62 -9.06
N TYR A 343 -6.60 25.00 -8.58
CA TYR A 343 -7.02 23.66 -8.98
C TYR A 343 -8.54 23.58 -9.12
N PRO A 344 -9.12 24.20 -10.18
CA PRO A 344 -10.55 24.10 -10.44
C PRO A 344 -10.98 22.64 -10.62
N GLN A 345 -12.04 22.22 -9.95
CA GLN A 345 -12.50 20.83 -9.94
C GLN A 345 -12.74 20.26 -11.36
N GLU A 346 -13.26 21.08 -12.27
CA GLU A 346 -13.49 20.68 -13.66
C GLU A 346 -12.19 20.31 -14.39
N GLU A 347 -11.10 21.04 -14.11
CA GLU A 347 -9.78 20.75 -14.68
C GLU A 347 -9.16 19.50 -14.04
N VAL A 348 -9.28 19.35 -12.74
CA VAL A 348 -8.83 18.15 -12.00
C VAL A 348 -9.51 16.90 -12.58
N ASP A 349 -10.83 16.94 -12.73
CA ASP A 349 -11.58 15.81 -13.30
C ASP A 349 -11.25 15.59 -14.78
N ALA A 350 -10.97 16.66 -15.55
CA ALA A 350 -10.58 16.53 -16.94
C ALA A 350 -9.21 15.88 -17.13
N GLU A 351 -8.23 16.21 -16.27
CA GLU A 351 -6.92 15.56 -16.29
C GLU A 351 -7.02 14.10 -15.83
N TRP A 352 -7.78 13.82 -14.79
CA TRP A 352 -7.98 12.45 -14.31
C TRP A 352 -8.60 11.53 -15.38
N ARG A 353 -9.52 12.02 -16.20
CA ARG A 353 -10.13 11.24 -17.31
C ARG A 353 -9.10 10.80 -18.36
N LYS A 354 -7.95 11.48 -18.45
CA LYS A 354 -6.87 11.13 -19.38
C LYS A 354 -6.00 9.98 -18.85
N VAL A 355 -6.13 9.62 -17.56
CA VAL A 355 -5.40 8.49 -16.98
C VAL A 355 -5.92 7.19 -17.56
N GLY A 356 -5.15 6.61 -18.48
CA GLY A 356 -5.59 5.51 -19.33
C GLY A 356 -5.56 4.12 -18.68
N SER A 357 -5.00 3.96 -17.46
CA SER A 357 -4.89 2.64 -16.85
C SER A 357 -5.19 2.64 -15.36
N PHE A 358 -5.75 1.53 -14.88
CA PHE A 358 -5.95 1.29 -13.44
C PHE A 358 -4.61 1.34 -12.68
N LYS A 359 -3.54 0.74 -13.22
CA LYS A 359 -2.18 0.78 -12.65
C LYS A 359 -1.70 2.21 -12.36
N MET A 360 -1.96 3.15 -13.26
CA MET A 360 -1.59 4.56 -13.04
C MET A 360 -2.48 5.23 -11.99
N ARG A 361 -3.79 4.97 -12.01
CA ARG A 361 -4.73 5.48 -11.00
C ARG A 361 -4.35 4.95 -9.61
N PHE A 362 -4.09 3.66 -9.51
CA PHE A 362 -3.68 2.99 -8.27
C PHE A 362 -2.37 3.57 -7.70
N SER A 363 -1.40 3.90 -8.54
CA SER A 363 -0.15 4.53 -8.09
C SER A 363 -0.38 5.88 -7.41
N ASN A 364 -1.32 6.70 -7.91
CA ASN A 364 -1.69 7.94 -7.23
C ASN A 364 -2.37 7.67 -5.86
N VAL A 365 -3.22 6.65 -5.78
CA VAL A 365 -3.84 6.21 -4.52
C VAL A 365 -2.76 5.78 -3.52
N CYS A 366 -1.81 4.93 -3.93
CA CYS A 366 -0.71 4.50 -3.07
C CYS A 366 0.13 5.67 -2.53
N ASN A 367 0.39 6.70 -3.35
CA ASN A 367 1.09 7.89 -2.88
C ASN A 367 0.29 8.62 -1.79
N VAL A 368 -0.99 8.85 -2.04
CA VAL A 368 -1.89 9.54 -1.09
C VAL A 368 -1.95 8.83 0.25
N LEU A 369 -1.99 7.50 0.26
CA LEU A 369 -2.01 6.69 1.49
C LEU A 369 -0.73 6.84 2.35
N THR A 370 0.35 7.40 1.81
CA THR A 370 1.60 7.63 2.55
C THR A 370 1.81 9.07 3.00
N MET A 371 0.93 10.00 2.63
CA MET A 371 1.14 11.43 2.92
C MET A 371 1.22 11.74 4.41
N ALA A 372 0.33 11.16 5.22
CA ALA A 372 0.36 11.36 6.66
C ALA A 372 1.60 10.73 7.32
N THR A 373 2.08 9.59 6.82
CA THR A 373 3.34 8.98 7.27
C THR A 373 4.53 9.89 6.94
N LYS A 374 4.56 10.49 5.75
CA LYS A 374 5.61 11.45 5.37
C LYS A 374 5.61 12.69 6.27
N MET A 375 4.45 13.26 6.57
CA MET A 375 4.33 14.40 7.49
C MET A 375 4.80 14.00 8.90
N HIS A 376 4.36 12.85 9.40
CA HIS A 376 4.76 12.33 10.69
C HIS A 376 6.27 12.07 10.79
N SER A 377 6.88 11.58 9.72
CA SER A 377 8.34 11.33 9.66
C SER A 377 9.20 12.60 9.73
N LEU A 378 8.60 13.78 9.58
CA LEU A 378 9.26 15.08 9.83
C LEU A 378 8.97 15.62 11.23
N GLY A 379 8.21 14.91 12.05
CA GLY A 379 7.79 15.35 13.39
C GLY A 379 6.65 16.38 13.38
N HIS A 380 5.93 16.52 12.25
CA HIS A 380 4.80 17.42 12.15
C HIS A 380 3.48 16.76 12.58
N ASP A 381 2.61 17.55 13.22
CA ASP A 381 1.22 17.15 13.42
C ASP A 381 0.51 17.18 12.05
N ASP A 382 -0.18 16.11 11.71
CA ASP A 382 -0.97 16.01 10.48
C ASP A 382 -2.14 17.00 10.38
N ARG A 383 -2.42 17.74 11.49
CA ARG A 383 -3.42 18.80 11.59
C ARG A 383 -2.82 20.21 11.51
N ASP A 384 -1.53 20.34 11.75
CA ASP A 384 -0.82 21.63 11.68
C ASP A 384 0.00 21.73 10.40
N LEU A 385 -0.68 22.07 9.31
CA LEU A 385 -0.05 22.24 8.01
C LEU A 385 0.90 23.44 7.94
N SER A 386 0.79 24.40 8.87
CA SER A 386 1.62 25.62 8.83
C SER A 386 3.12 25.32 8.95
N THR A 387 3.48 24.35 9.77
CA THR A 387 4.87 23.90 9.91
C THR A 387 5.35 23.15 8.67
N PHE A 388 4.45 22.40 8.00
CA PHE A 388 4.78 21.67 6.78
C PHE A 388 5.02 22.60 5.59
N TYR A 389 4.30 23.70 5.46
CA TYR A 389 4.56 24.72 4.43
C TYR A 389 5.90 25.44 4.60
N ALA A 390 6.49 25.38 5.78
CA ALA A 390 7.79 25.99 6.10
C ALA A 390 8.99 25.06 5.88
N LEU A 391 8.78 23.88 5.27
CA LEU A 391 9.85 22.90 5.02
C LEU A 391 10.95 23.49 4.15
N SER A 392 12.17 23.19 4.51
CA SER A 392 13.36 23.48 3.70
C SER A 392 13.39 22.63 2.44
N GLU A 393 14.15 23.06 1.45
CA GLU A 393 14.40 22.25 0.25
C GLU A 393 15.07 20.92 0.56
N GLU A 394 15.85 20.84 1.62
CA GLU A 394 16.51 19.62 2.09
C GLU A 394 15.49 18.60 2.62
N GLU A 395 14.55 19.05 3.46
CA GLU A 395 13.48 18.21 4.00
C GLU A 395 12.55 17.70 2.87
N ILE A 396 12.15 18.59 1.96
CA ILE A 396 11.36 18.17 0.78
C ILE A 396 12.15 17.17 -0.07
N GLY A 397 13.46 17.38 -0.24
CA GLY A 397 14.35 16.47 -0.96
C GLY A 397 14.46 15.09 -0.30
N ALA A 398 14.52 15.03 1.04
CA ALA A 398 14.52 13.79 1.79
C ALA A 398 13.21 13.01 1.60
N LEU A 399 12.06 13.71 1.66
CA LEU A 399 10.76 13.09 1.40
C LEU A 399 10.58 12.69 -0.07
N ALA A 400 11.15 13.42 -1.03
CA ALA A 400 11.14 13.04 -2.45
C ALA A 400 11.91 11.74 -2.68
N ARG A 401 13.04 11.55 -1.99
CA ARG A 401 13.78 10.29 -1.99
C ARG A 401 12.95 9.15 -1.39
N THR A 402 12.26 9.40 -0.28
CA THR A 402 11.33 8.45 0.33
C THR A 402 10.18 8.09 -0.60
N GLU A 403 9.62 9.05 -1.33
CA GLU A 403 8.59 8.82 -2.33
C GLU A 403 9.10 7.96 -3.47
N HIS A 404 10.30 8.18 -3.93
CA HIS A 404 10.90 7.36 -4.97
C HIS A 404 11.05 5.89 -4.52
N ASN A 405 11.55 5.65 -3.31
CA ASN A 405 11.65 4.30 -2.74
C ASN A 405 10.27 3.62 -2.67
N ARG A 406 9.25 4.34 -2.16
CA ARG A 406 7.87 3.88 -2.14
C ARG A 406 7.38 3.50 -3.54
N TRP A 407 7.61 4.39 -4.51
CA TRP A 407 7.19 4.17 -5.89
C TRP A 407 7.89 2.96 -6.51
N CYS A 408 9.18 2.77 -6.25
CA CYS A 408 9.92 1.59 -6.69
C CYS A 408 9.29 0.30 -6.15
N VAL A 409 9.02 0.24 -4.85
CA VAL A 409 8.42 -0.95 -4.22
C VAL A 409 7.01 -1.20 -4.77
N GLU A 410 6.16 -0.16 -4.90
CA GLU A 410 4.82 -0.29 -5.49
C GLU A 410 4.90 -0.83 -6.93
N ARG A 411 5.82 -0.36 -7.76
CA ARG A 411 6.00 -0.83 -9.14
C ARG A 411 6.45 -2.29 -9.20
N LEU A 412 7.36 -2.69 -8.34
CA LEU A 412 7.82 -4.09 -8.24
C LEU A 412 6.68 -5.02 -7.80
N ILE A 413 5.86 -4.61 -6.81
CA ILE A 413 4.66 -5.34 -6.38
C ILE A 413 3.66 -5.47 -7.55
N SER A 414 3.47 -4.41 -8.32
CA SER A 414 2.55 -4.38 -9.48
C SER A 414 3.08 -5.11 -10.72
N GLY A 415 4.18 -5.88 -10.59
CA GLY A 415 4.72 -6.71 -11.66
C GLY A 415 5.66 -5.99 -12.64
N THR A 416 5.98 -4.72 -12.41
CA THR A 416 7.00 -4.02 -13.20
C THR A 416 8.39 -4.51 -12.80
N ARG A 417 9.26 -4.77 -13.77
CA ARG A 417 10.64 -5.24 -13.57
C ARG A 417 11.65 -4.11 -13.71
N ALA A 418 12.69 -4.12 -12.91
CA ALA A 418 13.84 -3.25 -13.12
C ALA A 418 14.63 -3.68 -14.37
N CYS A 419 15.30 -2.72 -15.03
CA CYS A 419 16.20 -3.01 -16.14
C CYS A 419 17.42 -3.82 -15.68
N THR A 420 17.88 -4.75 -16.51
CA THR A 420 19.22 -5.34 -16.36
C THR A 420 20.30 -4.30 -16.69
N ASP A 421 21.55 -4.61 -16.37
CA ASP A 421 22.66 -3.69 -16.67
C ASP A 421 22.86 -3.49 -18.17
N GLU A 422 22.63 -4.53 -19.01
CA GLU A 422 22.65 -4.45 -20.46
C GLU A 422 21.54 -3.56 -21.01
N GLU A 423 20.31 -3.70 -20.48
CA GLU A 423 19.17 -2.88 -20.86
C GLU A 423 19.40 -1.41 -20.47
N ARG A 424 19.94 -1.15 -19.27
CA ARG A 424 20.32 0.20 -18.85
C ARG A 424 21.41 0.80 -19.75
N ALA A 425 22.43 0.02 -20.14
CA ALA A 425 23.45 0.46 -21.06
C ALA A 425 22.86 0.78 -22.45
N ALA A 426 21.93 -0.05 -22.95
CA ALA A 426 21.24 0.21 -24.21
C ALA A 426 20.44 1.52 -24.18
N ILE A 427 19.68 1.77 -23.11
CA ILE A 427 18.89 3.00 -22.92
C ILE A 427 19.79 4.23 -22.80
N ARG A 428 20.94 4.13 -22.14
CA ARG A 428 21.92 5.25 -22.09
C ARG A 428 22.44 5.64 -23.47
N ASN A 429 22.55 4.69 -24.39
CA ASN A 429 22.94 4.93 -25.77
C ASN A 429 21.79 5.42 -26.66
N ASP A 430 20.57 4.98 -26.39
CA ASP A 430 19.35 5.41 -27.09
C ASP A 430 18.18 5.56 -26.10
N ILE A 431 17.95 6.78 -25.66
CA ILE A 431 16.90 7.11 -24.66
C ILE A 431 15.48 6.75 -25.15
N LYS A 432 15.27 6.62 -26.45
CA LYS A 432 13.94 6.25 -26.99
C LYS A 432 13.54 4.84 -26.60
N LEU A 433 14.51 3.95 -26.38
CA LEU A 433 14.27 2.59 -25.89
C LEU A 433 13.55 2.58 -24.52
N LYS A 434 13.63 3.67 -23.74
CA LYS A 434 12.92 3.81 -22.46
C LYS A 434 11.40 3.58 -22.61
N ARG A 435 10.80 4.07 -23.71
CA ARG A 435 9.36 3.87 -24.00
C ARG A 435 9.04 2.44 -24.40
N GLU A 436 9.92 1.80 -25.21
CA GLU A 436 9.73 0.42 -25.65
C GLU A 436 9.81 -0.54 -24.47
N TYR A 437 10.77 -0.36 -23.58
CA TYR A 437 10.89 -1.17 -22.37
C TYR A 437 9.70 -0.95 -21.43
N LYS A 438 9.28 0.31 -21.23
CA LYS A 438 8.10 0.63 -20.40
C LYS A 438 6.82 -0.05 -20.90
N ALA A 439 6.63 -0.14 -22.22
CA ALA A 439 5.50 -0.87 -22.82
C ALA A 439 5.53 -2.39 -22.54
N ARG A 440 6.66 -2.92 -22.08
CA ARG A 440 6.87 -4.32 -21.68
C ARG A 440 6.96 -4.49 -20.16
N ASP A 441 6.46 -3.53 -19.39
CA ASP A 441 6.57 -3.49 -17.92
C ASP A 441 8.00 -3.57 -17.39
N ILE A 442 8.97 -2.98 -18.12
CA ILE A 442 10.36 -2.85 -17.72
C ILE A 442 10.64 -1.36 -17.52
N HIS A 443 11.07 -0.97 -16.32
CA HIS A 443 11.23 0.45 -16.02
C HIS A 443 12.68 0.82 -15.71
N TYR A 444 13.20 1.79 -16.44
CA TYR A 444 14.57 2.30 -16.29
C TYR A 444 14.80 2.98 -14.94
N ASP A 445 13.78 3.70 -14.44
CA ASP A 445 13.87 4.47 -13.21
C ASP A 445 13.65 3.62 -11.93
N LEU A 446 13.49 2.28 -12.04
CA LEU A 446 13.60 1.36 -10.90
C LEU A 446 15.09 1.19 -10.54
N CYS A 447 15.58 2.13 -9.74
CA CYS A 447 16.96 2.24 -9.28
C CYS A 447 17.03 3.19 -8.08
N ALA A 448 18.20 3.32 -7.47
CA ALA A 448 18.42 4.30 -6.39
C ALA A 448 18.17 5.74 -6.88
N TYR A 449 17.65 6.58 -6.00
CA TYR A 449 17.29 7.97 -6.29
C TYR A 449 18.45 8.76 -6.93
N ASP A 450 19.67 8.54 -6.45
CA ASP A 450 20.86 9.22 -6.97
C ASP A 450 21.28 8.73 -8.36
N GLU A 451 20.85 7.55 -8.79
CA GLU A 451 21.06 7.00 -10.13
C GLU A 451 20.05 7.50 -11.17
N LEU A 452 19.01 8.22 -10.73
CA LEU A 452 18.03 8.81 -11.63
C LEU A 452 18.67 9.82 -12.57
N GLY A 453 18.26 9.77 -13.83
CA GLY A 453 18.71 10.67 -14.87
C GLY A 453 17.58 11.55 -15.40
N VAL A 454 17.62 11.78 -16.71
CA VAL A 454 16.57 12.52 -17.42
C VAL A 454 15.60 11.57 -18.11
N ASP A 455 14.38 12.04 -18.34
CA ASP A 455 13.41 11.36 -19.18
C ASP A 455 13.74 11.54 -20.68
N ASP A 456 12.90 10.99 -21.55
CA ASP A 456 13.06 11.10 -23.01
C ASP A 456 12.83 12.52 -23.59
N ARG A 457 12.46 13.48 -22.72
CA ARG A 457 12.32 14.91 -23.04
C ARG A 457 13.44 15.77 -22.45
N GLY A 458 14.38 15.14 -21.74
CA GLY A 458 15.50 15.80 -21.08
C GLY A 458 15.18 16.41 -19.71
N VAL A 459 14.04 16.04 -19.11
CA VAL A 459 13.63 16.52 -17.79
C VAL A 459 14.25 15.62 -16.71
N ASP A 460 14.84 16.21 -15.68
CA ASP A 460 15.36 15.49 -14.51
C ASP A 460 14.19 14.77 -13.79
N VAL A 461 14.25 13.44 -13.76
CA VAL A 461 13.19 12.59 -13.20
C VAL A 461 12.93 12.87 -11.70
N ARG A 462 13.95 13.30 -10.96
CA ARG A 462 13.84 13.66 -9.53
C ARG A 462 12.87 14.82 -9.27
N THR A 463 12.63 15.67 -10.28
CA THR A 463 11.67 16.78 -10.14
C THR A 463 10.23 16.30 -9.97
N TYR A 464 9.91 15.07 -10.41
CA TYR A 464 8.58 14.49 -10.26
C TYR A 464 8.29 14.19 -8.81
N ASP A 465 9.17 13.44 -8.14
CA ASP A 465 9.03 13.09 -6.73
C ASP A 465 9.07 14.34 -5.83
N TYR A 466 9.93 15.31 -6.18
CA TYR A 466 9.97 16.60 -5.48
C TYR A 466 8.63 17.35 -5.59
N THR A 467 8.03 17.41 -6.78
CA THR A 467 6.74 18.07 -7.00
C THR A 467 5.62 17.38 -6.22
N LEU A 468 5.55 16.04 -6.28
CA LEU A 468 4.56 15.27 -5.54
C LEU A 468 4.65 15.52 -4.04
N THR A 469 5.86 15.62 -3.50
CA THR A 469 6.11 15.92 -2.09
C THR A 469 5.70 17.35 -1.73
N ALA A 470 6.07 18.32 -2.55
CA ALA A 470 5.74 19.74 -2.32
C ALA A 470 4.23 20.03 -2.36
N CYS A 471 3.43 19.15 -3.00
CA CYS A 471 1.98 19.28 -3.06
C CYS A 471 1.24 18.69 -1.84
N ILE A 472 1.89 17.90 -0.98
CA ILE A 472 1.24 17.21 0.14
C ILE A 472 0.41 18.15 1.02
N PRO A 473 0.88 19.35 1.44
CA PRO A 473 0.09 20.23 2.29
C PRO A 473 -1.24 20.64 1.67
N LEU A 474 -1.26 20.96 0.37
CA LEU A 474 -2.48 21.35 -0.35
C LEU A 474 -3.48 20.20 -0.44
N ILE A 475 -2.98 18.98 -0.66
CA ILE A 475 -3.82 17.78 -0.79
C ILE A 475 -4.41 17.42 0.58
N VAL A 476 -3.62 17.45 1.65
CA VAL A 476 -4.10 17.18 3.00
C VAL A 476 -5.09 18.26 3.47
N GLU A 477 -4.85 19.55 3.15
CA GLU A 477 -5.80 20.62 3.43
C GLU A 477 -7.15 20.39 2.74
N SER A 478 -7.14 19.99 1.47
CA SER A 478 -8.36 19.62 0.73
C SER A 478 -9.10 18.49 1.42
N TYR A 479 -8.37 17.43 1.80
CA TYR A 479 -8.91 16.31 2.56
C TYR A 479 -9.59 16.73 3.85
N LEU A 480 -8.93 17.55 4.68
CA LEU A 480 -9.47 18.00 5.96
C LEU A 480 -10.72 18.86 5.78
N LYS A 481 -10.77 19.70 4.75
CA LYS A 481 -11.95 20.52 4.41
C LYS A 481 -13.15 19.65 4.01
N GLU A 482 -12.94 18.63 3.17
CA GLU A 482 -14.01 17.72 2.74
C GLU A 482 -14.50 16.82 3.87
N ALA A 483 -13.60 16.40 4.76
CA ALA A 483 -13.96 15.64 5.95
C ALA A 483 -14.67 16.46 7.05
N GLY A 484 -14.88 17.78 6.84
CA GLY A 484 -15.52 18.68 7.80
C GLY A 484 -14.71 18.93 9.08
N ARG A 485 -13.39 18.88 8.98
CA ARG A 485 -12.43 18.94 10.08
C ARG A 485 -11.52 20.18 10.03
#